data_54a9dcd3eeb749497505851417357092
#
_entry.id   54a9dcd3eeb749497505851417357092
#
_cell.length_a   1.000
_cell.length_b   1.000
_cell.length_c   1.000
_cell.angle_alpha   90.00
_cell.angle_beta   90.00
_cell.angle_gamma   90.00
#
_symmetry.space_group_name_H-M   'P 1'
#
loop_
_entity.id
_entity.type
_entity.pdbx_description
1 polymer ?
#
loop_
_entity_poly.entity_id
_entity_poly.type
_entity_poly.pdbx_seq_one_letter_code
_entity_poly.pdbx_strand_id
1 'polypeptide(L)'
;MERLMKRTLIRYKTKPEMANKNAELIAGVFEELKAAQLEVRYLSLRLDDDTFVHLVEAESGDSALPNLAAFKAFQSGIRERCVEPPVFGSVTIVGNYRMLDQA
;
A
#
# COMPACT_ATOMS: atom_id res chain seq x y z
N MET A 1 -21.24 11.12 -13.81
CA MET A 1 -20.70 9.79 -14.16
C MET A 1 -19.86 9.25 -13.03
N GLU A 2 -20.15 8.04 -12.61
CA GLU A 2 -19.42 7.44 -11.50
C GLU A 2 -18.07 6.94 -11.95
N ARG A 3 -17.05 7.16 -11.09
CA ARG A 3 -15.75 6.58 -11.28
C ARG A 3 -15.75 5.19 -10.68
N LEU A 4 -15.13 4.25 -11.38
CA LEU A 4 -14.95 2.91 -10.86
C LEU A 4 -13.65 2.90 -10.06
N MET A 5 -13.79 2.77 -8.74
CA MET A 5 -12.64 2.71 -7.85
C MET A 5 -12.33 1.28 -7.53
N LYS A 6 -11.07 0.93 -7.63
CA LYS A 6 -10.59 -0.39 -7.27
C LYS A 6 -9.87 -0.30 -5.93
N ARG A 7 -10.25 -1.16 -5.00
CA ARG A 7 -9.59 -1.27 -3.70
C ARG A 7 -8.85 -2.58 -3.65
N THR A 8 -7.57 -2.51 -3.32
CA THR A 8 -6.72 -3.67 -3.23
C THR A 8 -6.04 -3.69 -1.86
N LEU A 9 -6.04 -4.85 -1.23
CA LEU A 9 -5.33 -5.05 0.02
C LEU A 9 -4.14 -5.97 -0.24
N ILE A 10 -2.99 -5.58 0.26
CA ILE A 10 -1.76 -6.36 0.16
C ILE A 10 -1.30 -6.65 1.59
N ARG A 11 -0.95 -7.90 1.85
CA ARG A 11 -0.49 -8.34 3.15
C ARG A 11 0.77 -9.17 3.00
N TYR A 12 1.76 -8.87 3.83
CA TYR A 12 3.01 -9.62 3.87
C TYR A 12 3.64 -9.49 5.26
N LYS A 13 4.60 -10.34 5.55
CA LYS A 13 5.30 -10.26 6.82
C LYS A 13 6.80 -10.22 6.58
N THR A 14 7.48 -9.24 7.16
CA THR A 14 8.91 -9.10 6.99
C THR A 14 9.69 -9.92 8.01
N LYS A 15 10.96 -10.16 7.70
CA LYS A 15 11.91 -10.63 8.69
C LYS A 15 12.08 -9.54 9.75
N PRO A 16 12.25 -9.91 11.03
CA PRO A 16 12.38 -8.89 12.08
C PRO A 16 13.49 -7.87 11.82
N GLU A 17 14.63 -8.33 11.31
CA GLU A 17 15.76 -7.42 11.03
C GLU A 17 15.53 -6.51 9.84
N MET A 18 14.51 -6.79 9.03
CA MET A 18 14.19 -5.99 7.84
C MET A 18 12.97 -5.09 8.02
N ALA A 19 12.27 -5.20 9.14
CA ALA A 19 11.02 -4.48 9.34
C ALA A 19 11.19 -2.96 9.29
N ASN A 20 12.22 -2.45 9.96
CA ASN A 20 12.47 -1.00 9.96
C ASN A 20 12.88 -0.50 8.57
N LYS A 21 13.69 -1.27 7.87
CA LYS A 21 14.07 -0.92 6.49
C LYS A 21 12.84 -0.86 5.59
N ASN A 22 11.93 -1.82 5.77
CA ASN A 22 10.70 -1.85 5.00
C ASN A 22 9.86 -0.61 5.29
N ALA A 23 9.75 -0.21 6.56
CA ALA A 23 9.00 0.99 6.93
C ALA A 23 9.63 2.25 6.33
N GLU A 24 10.95 2.33 6.28
CA GLU A 24 11.63 3.46 5.65
C GLU A 24 11.32 3.57 4.15
N LEU A 25 11.32 2.42 3.46
CA LEU A 25 10.98 2.40 2.04
C LEU A 25 9.55 2.85 1.81
N ILE A 26 8.62 2.44 2.68
CA ILE A 26 7.23 2.88 2.61
C ILE A 26 7.14 4.39 2.82
N ALA A 27 7.88 4.93 3.80
CA ALA A 27 7.86 6.37 4.05
C ALA A 27 8.29 7.15 2.80
N GLY A 28 9.27 6.65 2.05
CA GLY A 28 9.68 7.27 0.80
C GLY A 28 8.58 7.29 -0.24
N VAL A 29 7.77 6.22 -0.30
CA VAL A 29 6.62 6.18 -1.21
C VAL A 29 5.63 7.29 -0.87
N PHE A 30 5.33 7.47 0.43
CA PHE A 30 4.37 8.50 0.84
C PHE A 30 4.88 9.91 0.57
N GLU A 31 6.17 10.16 0.74
CA GLU A 31 6.73 11.46 0.41
C GLU A 31 6.58 11.78 -1.07
N GLU A 32 6.84 10.80 -1.92
CA GLU A 32 6.70 10.99 -3.36
C GLU A 32 5.24 11.15 -3.78
N LEU A 33 4.33 10.41 -3.13
CA LEU A 33 2.90 10.58 -3.37
C LEU A 33 2.44 12.00 -3.08
N LYS A 34 2.90 12.56 -1.96
CA LYS A 34 2.53 13.93 -1.58
C LYS A 34 3.10 14.94 -2.56
N ALA A 35 4.34 14.74 -2.98
CA ALA A 35 4.98 15.66 -3.92
C ALA A 35 4.31 15.62 -5.29
N ALA A 36 3.91 14.44 -5.75
CA ALA A 36 3.28 14.27 -7.05
C ALA A 36 1.79 14.55 -7.03
N GLN A 37 1.19 14.64 -5.86
CA GLN A 37 -0.26 14.86 -5.69
C GLN A 37 -1.10 13.88 -6.48
N LEU A 38 -0.75 12.61 -6.40
CA LEU A 38 -1.48 11.57 -7.11
C LEU A 38 -2.88 11.37 -6.52
N GLU A 39 -3.82 11.07 -7.41
CA GLU A 39 -5.21 10.83 -7.01
C GLU A 39 -5.45 9.39 -6.61
N VAL A 40 -4.66 8.91 -5.66
CA VAL A 40 -4.86 7.60 -5.07
C VAL A 40 -5.04 7.77 -3.57
N ARG A 41 -5.69 6.82 -2.95
CA ARG A 41 -5.79 6.76 -1.51
C ARG A 41 -4.97 5.56 -1.08
N TYR A 42 -4.07 5.77 -0.15
CA TYR A 42 -3.11 4.75 0.25
C TYR A 42 -2.95 4.77 1.75
N LEU A 43 -3.11 3.62 2.38
CA LEU A 43 -2.94 3.45 3.81
C LEU A 43 -2.01 2.29 4.05
N SER A 44 -0.98 2.48 4.86
CA SER A 44 -0.07 1.42 5.27
C SER A 44 -0.13 1.24 6.76
N LEU A 45 -0.23 -0.01 7.19
CA LEU A 45 -0.30 -0.37 8.59
C LEU A 45 0.77 -1.42 8.91
N ARG A 46 1.29 -1.36 10.12
CA ARG A 46 2.25 -2.35 10.62
C ARG A 46 1.70 -2.94 11.90
N LEU A 47 1.60 -4.26 11.95
CA LEU A 47 1.21 -4.97 13.14
C LEU A 47 2.42 -5.25 14.04
N ASP A 48 2.17 -5.63 15.27
CA ASP A 48 3.24 -5.87 16.25
C ASP A 48 4.18 -7.01 15.88
N ASP A 49 3.71 -7.93 15.04
CA ASP A 49 4.50 -9.08 14.59
C ASP A 49 5.24 -8.83 13.27
N ASP A 50 5.34 -7.56 12.85
CA ASP A 50 5.98 -7.15 11.60
C ASP A 50 5.22 -7.59 10.35
N THR A 51 3.92 -7.84 10.48
CA THR A 51 3.03 -7.96 9.34
C THR A 51 2.69 -6.56 8.86
N PHE A 52 2.79 -6.34 7.55
CA PHE A 52 2.42 -5.06 6.94
C PHE A 52 1.17 -5.27 6.10
N VAL A 53 0.28 -4.29 6.17
CA VAL A 53 -0.95 -4.30 5.40
C VAL A 53 -1.05 -2.97 4.66
N HIS A 54 -1.27 -3.04 3.37
CA HIS A 54 -1.48 -1.85 2.54
C HIS A 54 -2.88 -1.91 1.95
N LEU A 55 -3.59 -0.81 2.06
CA LEU A 55 -4.88 -0.63 1.41
C LEU A 55 -4.73 0.47 0.39
N VAL A 56 -4.99 0.15 -0.86
CA VAL A 56 -4.88 1.09 -1.98
C VAL A 56 -6.23 1.24 -2.63
N GLU A 57 -6.65 2.49 -2.83
CA GLU A 57 -7.86 2.79 -3.58
C GLU A 57 -7.47 3.70 -4.73
N ALA A 58 -7.74 3.26 -5.94
CA ALA A 58 -7.38 3.99 -7.14
C ALA A 58 -8.42 3.77 -8.21
N GLU A 59 -8.46 4.68 -9.18
CA GLU A 59 -9.36 4.55 -10.31
C GLU A 59 -8.97 3.32 -11.13
N SER A 60 -9.97 2.54 -11.52
CA SER A 60 -9.76 1.30 -12.24
C SER A 60 -9.04 1.53 -13.57
N GLY A 61 -8.00 0.74 -13.78
CA GLY A 61 -7.28 0.72 -15.06
C GLY A 61 -6.23 1.81 -15.24
N ASP A 62 -6.10 2.71 -14.28
CA ASP A 62 -5.12 3.78 -14.38
C ASP A 62 -4.55 4.12 -13.02
N SER A 63 -3.30 3.76 -12.81
CA SER A 63 -2.60 4.11 -11.59
C SER A 63 -1.17 4.51 -11.92
N ALA A 64 -0.78 5.69 -11.45
CA ALA A 64 0.58 6.15 -11.59
C ALA A 64 1.48 5.63 -10.48
N LEU A 65 0.92 4.98 -9.46
CA LEU A 65 1.67 4.49 -8.32
C LEU A 65 2.87 3.61 -8.70
N PRO A 66 2.72 2.60 -9.58
CA PRO A 66 3.86 1.77 -9.96
C PRO A 66 4.97 2.52 -10.70
N ASN A 67 4.69 3.73 -11.19
CA ASN A 67 5.68 4.52 -11.91
C ASN A 67 6.55 5.37 -11.00
N LEU A 68 6.18 5.51 -9.72
CA LEU A 68 6.98 6.27 -8.77
C LEU A 68 8.30 5.56 -8.48
N ALA A 69 9.39 6.33 -8.48
CA ALA A 69 10.72 5.77 -8.21
C ALA A 69 10.78 5.12 -6.81
N ALA A 70 10.18 5.77 -5.82
CA ALA A 70 10.15 5.23 -4.46
C ALA A 70 9.35 3.94 -4.39
N PHE A 71 8.27 3.83 -5.16
CA PHE A 71 7.47 2.62 -5.19
C PHE A 71 8.24 1.47 -5.83
N LYS A 72 8.98 1.76 -6.90
CA LYS A 72 9.84 0.76 -7.54
C LYS A 72 10.94 0.31 -6.59
N ALA A 73 11.53 1.23 -5.83
CA ALA A 73 12.54 0.91 -4.83
C ALA A 73 11.95 0.03 -3.73
N PHE A 74 10.72 0.33 -3.30
CA PHE A 74 10.03 -0.47 -2.30
C PHE A 74 9.78 -1.89 -2.81
N GLN A 75 9.31 -2.03 -4.04
CA GLN A 75 9.02 -3.35 -4.61
C GLN A 75 10.27 -4.17 -4.89
N SER A 76 11.37 -3.49 -5.19
CA SER A 76 12.63 -4.17 -5.42
C SER A 76 13.10 -4.83 -4.13
N GLY A 77 13.29 -6.14 -4.16
CA GLY A 77 13.75 -6.88 -3.00
C GLY A 77 12.73 -7.15 -1.92
N ILE A 78 11.43 -6.88 -2.19
CA ILE A 78 10.42 -7.11 -1.16
C ILE A 78 10.36 -8.58 -0.75
N ARG A 79 10.56 -9.50 -1.69
CA ARG A 79 10.53 -10.92 -1.36
C ARG A 79 11.66 -11.34 -0.44
N GLU A 80 12.84 -10.74 -0.63
CA GLU A 80 13.99 -11.02 0.23
C GLU A 80 13.82 -10.44 1.63
N ARG A 81 12.99 -9.41 1.78
CA ARG A 81 12.70 -8.85 3.09
C ARG A 81 11.65 -9.64 3.86
N CYS A 82 10.93 -10.54 3.18
CA CYS A 82 9.76 -11.20 3.76
C CYS A 82 10.02 -12.61 4.23
N VAL A 83 9.36 -13.00 5.35
CA VAL A 83 9.18 -14.41 5.73
C VAL A 83 7.89 -14.93 5.14
N GLU A 84 6.89 -14.06 4.94
CA GLU A 84 5.66 -14.40 4.23
C GLU A 84 5.51 -13.44 3.07
N PRO A 85 5.52 -13.92 1.83
CA PRO A 85 5.49 -13.04 0.66
C PRO A 85 4.15 -12.33 0.51
N PRO A 86 4.11 -11.26 -0.29
CA PRO A 86 2.87 -10.50 -0.48
C PRO A 86 1.74 -11.32 -1.06
N VAL A 87 0.56 -11.14 -0.46
CA VAL A 87 -0.70 -11.70 -0.95
C VAL A 87 -1.60 -10.54 -1.27
N PHE A 88 -2.24 -10.58 -2.42
CA PHE A 88 -3.10 -9.52 -2.92
C PHE A 88 -4.53 -9.96 -2.96
N GLY A 89 -5.45 -9.06 -2.65
CA GLY A 89 -6.87 -9.34 -2.77
C GLY A 89 -7.67 -8.08 -3.05
N SER A 90 -8.76 -8.24 -3.78
CA SER A 90 -9.73 -7.16 -3.95
C SER A 90 -10.54 -7.03 -2.67
N VAL A 91 -10.92 -5.80 -2.34
CA VAL A 91 -11.56 -5.50 -1.07
C VAL A 91 -13.00 -5.08 -1.29
N THR A 92 -13.91 -5.65 -0.51
CA THR A 92 -15.28 -5.19 -0.40
C THR A 92 -15.46 -4.61 1.00
N ILE A 93 -15.95 -3.39 1.09
CA ILE A 93 -16.20 -2.77 2.38
C ILE A 93 -17.48 -3.36 2.95
N VAL A 94 -17.36 -4.08 4.08
CA VAL A 94 -18.50 -4.68 4.74
C VAL A 94 -19.19 -3.67 5.66
N GLY A 95 -18.43 -2.76 6.22
CA GLY A 95 -18.94 -1.72 7.08
C GLY A 95 -17.90 -0.63 7.24
N ASN A 96 -18.36 0.60 7.48
CA ASN A 96 -17.48 1.73 7.70
C ASN A 96 -18.15 2.69 8.68
N TYR A 97 -17.46 2.97 9.77
CA TYR A 97 -17.91 3.97 10.72
C TYR A 97 -16.78 4.94 10.98
N ARG A 98 -16.78 6.04 10.24
CA ARG A 98 -15.84 7.17 10.38
C ARG A 98 -14.39 6.86 10.03
N MET A 99 -14.08 5.68 9.50
CA MET A 99 -12.70 5.37 9.11
C MET A 99 -12.36 5.87 7.70
N LEU A 100 -13.32 5.75 6.79
CA LEU A 100 -13.14 6.19 5.41
C LEU A 100 -14.15 7.26 5.07
N ASP A 101 -13.75 8.19 4.22
CA ASP A 101 -14.67 9.20 3.73
C ASP A 101 -15.71 8.56 2.82
N GLN A 102 -16.93 9.03 2.96
CA GLN A 102 -18.04 8.62 2.10
C GLN A 102 -18.17 9.65 1.00
N ALA A 103 -18.07 9.20 -0.24
CA ALA A 103 -18.25 10.10 -1.38
C ALA A 103 -19.74 10.37 -1.60
#